data_60c8d61abd3e7d379ec3c19e2be467b0
#
_entry.id   60c8d61abd3e7d379ec3c19e2be467b0
#
_cell.length_a   1.000
_cell.length_b   1.000
_cell.length_c   1.000
_cell.angle_alpha   90.00
_cell.angle_beta   90.00
_cell.angle_gamma   90.00
#
_symmetry.space_group_name_H-M   'P 1'
#
loop_
_entity.id
_entity.type
_entity.pdbx_description
1 polymer ?
#
loop_
_entity_poly.entity_id
_entity_poly.type
_entity_poly.pdbx_seq_one_letter_code
_entity_poly.pdbx_strand_id
1 'polypeptide(L)'
;MSKTLTRTQTGVRLETRTLKTLKGLAEYLDLSLGDLLEGIVWHAFEGKAPFSPDTLDAIARLKAVYGLDLTAADSHTLKETGLGER
;
A
#
# COMPACT_ATOMS: atom_id res chain seq x y z
N MET A 1 -8.37 -13.44 23.64
CA MET A 1 -9.76 -13.25 23.21
C MET A 1 -9.83 -12.31 22.00
N SER A 2 -10.58 -12.70 21.00
CA SER A 2 -10.68 -11.92 19.78
C SER A 2 -11.58 -10.72 19.97
N LYS A 3 -11.24 -9.65 19.30
CA LYS A 3 -12.13 -8.49 19.18
C LYS A 3 -13.02 -8.67 17.97
N THR A 4 -14.25 -8.23 18.09
CA THR A 4 -15.13 -8.18 16.93
C THR A 4 -15.12 -6.78 16.36
N LEU A 5 -15.34 -6.72 15.07
CA LEU A 5 -15.35 -5.45 14.37
C LEU A 5 -16.29 -5.54 13.17
N THR A 6 -16.61 -4.40 12.61
CA THR A 6 -17.32 -4.35 11.34
C THR A 6 -16.41 -3.70 10.31
N ARG A 7 -16.64 -4.05 9.04
CA ARG A 7 -15.93 -3.42 7.93
C ARG A 7 -16.95 -2.83 6.97
N THR A 8 -16.58 -1.69 6.41
CA THR A 8 -17.40 -1.01 5.44
C THR A 8 -16.70 -1.05 4.10
N GLN A 9 -17.42 -1.43 3.06
CA GLN A 9 -16.89 -1.40 1.71
C GLN A 9 -16.69 0.04 1.28
N THR A 10 -15.51 0.36 0.79
CA THR A 10 -15.19 1.69 0.30
C THR A 10 -14.26 1.57 -0.89
N GLY A 11 -14.20 2.61 -1.69
CA GLY A 11 -13.31 2.64 -2.83
C GLY A 11 -12.43 3.87 -2.79
N VAL A 12 -11.21 3.70 -3.22
CA VAL A 12 -10.26 4.81 -3.37
C VAL A 12 -9.53 4.61 -4.69
N ARG A 13 -9.01 5.70 -5.23
CA ARG A 13 -8.15 5.64 -6.41
C ARG A 13 -6.72 5.82 -5.96
N LEU A 14 -5.86 4.91 -6.39
CA LEU A 14 -4.45 4.93 -6.07
C LEU A 14 -3.66 5.04 -7.36
N GLU A 15 -2.47 5.60 -7.26
CA GLU A 15 -1.57 5.65 -8.39
C GLU A 15 -1.32 4.21 -8.86
N THR A 16 -1.32 4.01 -10.18
CA THR A 16 -1.37 2.67 -10.77
C THR A 16 -0.21 1.77 -10.34
N ARG A 17 1.02 2.28 -10.38
CA ARG A 17 2.19 1.47 -10.03
C ARG A 17 2.23 1.18 -8.53
N THR A 18 1.74 2.12 -7.74
CA THR A 18 1.60 1.92 -6.30
C THR A 18 0.63 0.78 -6.01
N LEU A 19 -0.51 0.76 -6.71
CA LEU A 19 -1.48 -0.32 -6.53
C LEU A 19 -0.89 -1.66 -6.92
N LYS A 20 -0.15 -1.73 -8.04
CA LYS A 20 0.49 -2.97 -8.46
C LYS A 20 1.50 -3.45 -7.43
N THR A 21 2.28 -2.54 -6.89
CA THR A 21 3.26 -2.87 -5.84
C THR A 21 2.55 -3.41 -4.61
N LEU A 22 1.46 -2.74 -4.20
CA LEU A 22 0.68 -3.20 -3.04
C LEU A 22 0.09 -4.58 -3.26
N LYS A 23 -0.44 -4.85 -4.45
CA LYS A 23 -1.00 -6.17 -4.74
C LYS A 23 0.08 -7.25 -4.72
N GLY A 24 1.24 -6.95 -5.29
CA GLY A 24 2.36 -7.87 -5.25
C GLY A 24 2.83 -8.15 -3.83
N LEU A 25 2.87 -7.11 -3.01
CA LEU A 25 3.26 -7.27 -1.62
C LEU A 25 2.24 -8.08 -0.83
N ALA A 26 0.95 -7.84 -1.06
CA ALA A 26 -0.10 -8.61 -0.40
C ALA A 26 0.05 -10.09 -0.73
N GLU A 27 0.29 -10.40 -1.99
CA GLU A 27 0.51 -11.78 -2.41
C GLU A 27 1.73 -12.38 -1.72
N TYR A 28 2.83 -11.64 -1.68
CA TYR A 28 4.07 -12.09 -1.04
C TYR A 28 3.85 -12.39 0.45
N LEU A 29 3.02 -11.61 1.13
CA LEU A 29 2.76 -11.76 2.56
C LEU A 29 1.56 -12.66 2.86
N ASP A 30 0.90 -13.20 1.85
CA ASP A 30 -0.31 -14.01 2.02
C ASP A 30 -1.43 -13.24 2.72
N LEU A 31 -1.59 -11.97 2.37
CA LEU A 31 -2.64 -11.13 2.92
C LEU A 31 -3.57 -10.67 1.81
N SER A 32 -4.82 -10.38 2.15
CA SER A 32 -5.65 -9.63 1.24
C SER A 32 -5.16 -8.19 1.17
N LEU A 33 -5.50 -7.50 0.09
CA LEU A 33 -5.12 -6.09 -0.04
C LEU A 33 -5.69 -5.27 1.11
N GLY A 34 -6.93 -5.54 1.51
CA GLY A 34 -7.55 -4.83 2.62
C GLY A 34 -6.82 -5.02 3.93
N ASP A 35 -6.44 -6.27 4.24
CA ASP A 35 -5.68 -6.55 5.46
C ASP A 35 -4.33 -5.85 5.45
N LEU A 36 -3.66 -5.86 4.30
CA LEU A 36 -2.38 -5.18 4.20
C LEU A 36 -2.53 -3.69 4.46
N LEU A 37 -3.52 -3.07 3.82
CA LEU A 37 -3.74 -1.63 4.00
C LEU A 37 -4.11 -1.28 5.43
N GLU A 38 -4.98 -2.08 6.07
CA GLU A 38 -5.32 -1.83 7.47
C GLU A 38 -4.10 -1.89 8.36
N GLY A 39 -3.24 -2.89 8.14
CA GLY A 39 -2.04 -3.01 8.94
C GLY A 39 -1.10 -1.82 8.78
N ILE A 40 -0.93 -1.35 7.55
CA ILE A 40 -0.11 -0.16 7.29
C ILE A 40 -0.68 1.04 8.01
N VAL A 41 -2.00 1.24 7.89
CA VAL A 41 -2.65 2.39 8.49
C VAL A 41 -2.54 2.37 10.01
N TRP A 42 -2.79 1.21 10.64
CA TRP A 42 -2.71 1.11 12.09
C TRP A 42 -1.31 1.39 12.60
N HIS A 43 -0.29 0.88 11.91
CA HIS A 43 1.10 1.19 12.28
C HIS A 43 1.38 2.68 12.13
N ALA A 44 0.93 3.27 11.02
CA ALA A 44 1.16 4.69 10.80
C ALA A 44 0.47 5.54 11.86
N PHE A 45 -0.75 5.16 12.26
CA PHE A 45 -1.47 5.89 13.32
C PHE A 45 -0.72 5.87 14.63
N GLU A 46 0.03 4.81 14.90
CA GLU A 46 0.79 4.70 16.14
C GLU A 46 2.22 5.20 16.01
N GLY A 47 2.58 5.71 14.84
CA GLY A 47 3.94 6.18 14.61
C GLY A 47 4.95 5.05 14.50
N LYS A 48 4.51 3.86 14.15
CA LYS A 48 5.38 2.69 14.04
C LYS A 48 5.61 2.35 12.57
N ALA A 49 6.81 1.85 12.28
CA ALA A 49 7.12 1.37 10.93
C ALA A 49 6.38 0.05 10.70
N PRO A 50 5.69 -0.10 9.57
CA PRO A 50 4.85 -1.27 9.34
C PRO A 50 5.59 -2.52 8.86
N PHE A 51 6.84 -2.38 8.42
CA PHE A 51 7.53 -3.48 7.74
C PHE A 51 8.89 -3.74 8.33
N SER A 52 9.23 -5.04 8.39
CA SER A 52 10.56 -5.50 8.80
C SER A 52 11.56 -5.20 7.67
N PRO A 53 12.88 -5.28 7.97
CA PRO A 53 13.88 -5.12 6.92
C PRO A 53 13.72 -6.09 5.75
N ASP A 54 13.38 -7.34 6.02
CA ASP A 54 13.17 -8.33 4.97
C ASP A 54 12.02 -7.93 4.06
N THR A 55 10.92 -7.45 4.65
CA THR A 55 9.78 -6.99 3.87
C THR A 55 10.12 -5.75 3.07
N LEU A 56 10.91 -4.84 3.65
CA LEU A 56 11.35 -3.66 2.91
C LEU A 56 12.20 -4.04 1.69
N ASP A 57 13.02 -5.08 1.80
CA ASP A 57 13.77 -5.58 0.64
C ASP A 57 12.83 -6.10 -0.44
N ALA A 58 11.80 -6.83 -0.05
CA ALA A 58 10.81 -7.31 -1.01
C ALA A 58 10.08 -6.16 -1.69
N ILE A 59 9.73 -5.12 -0.92
CA ILE A 59 9.11 -3.93 -1.48
C ILE A 59 10.02 -3.27 -2.52
N ALA A 60 11.31 -3.15 -2.21
CA ALA A 60 12.25 -2.53 -3.15
C ALA A 60 12.28 -3.29 -4.48
N ARG A 61 12.25 -4.63 -4.43
CA ARG A 61 12.23 -5.44 -5.64
C ARG A 61 10.94 -5.25 -6.42
N LEU A 62 9.81 -5.21 -5.72
CA LEU A 62 8.51 -5.01 -6.37
C LEU A 62 8.42 -3.62 -7.01
N LYS A 63 8.93 -2.60 -6.33
CA LYS A 63 8.97 -1.26 -6.89
C LYS A 63 9.78 -1.25 -8.19
N ALA A 64 10.90 -1.95 -8.21
CA ALA A 64 11.72 -2.03 -9.41
C ALA A 64 10.97 -2.74 -10.54
N VAL A 65 10.26 -3.82 -10.23
CA VAL A 65 9.49 -4.56 -11.22
C VAL A 65 8.45 -3.67 -11.88
N TYR A 66 7.74 -2.87 -11.09
CA TYR A 66 6.65 -2.05 -11.62
C TYR A 66 7.06 -0.63 -11.95
N GLY A 67 8.34 -0.31 -11.81
CA GLY A 67 8.84 1.03 -12.14
C GLY A 67 8.30 2.10 -11.20
N LEU A 68 8.01 1.76 -9.97
CA LEU A 68 7.49 2.72 -9.01
C LEU A 68 8.65 3.54 -8.45
N ASP A 69 8.70 4.80 -8.85
CA ASP A 69 9.77 5.71 -8.45
C ASP A 69 9.30 6.85 -7.55
N LEU A 70 8.04 6.78 -7.13
CA LEU A 70 7.50 7.77 -6.21
C LEU A 70 7.91 7.45 -4.79
N THR A 71 8.04 8.49 -3.97
CA THR A 71 8.45 8.35 -2.58
C THR A 71 7.51 9.13 -1.67
N ALA A 72 7.72 9.01 -0.37
CA ALA A 72 6.92 9.76 0.60
C ALA A 72 7.01 11.26 0.37
N ALA A 73 8.13 11.74 -0.16
CA ALA A 73 8.29 13.16 -0.46
C ALA A 73 7.32 13.65 -1.53
N ASP A 74 6.81 12.74 -2.35
CA ASP A 74 5.86 13.08 -3.41
C ASP A 74 4.42 13.09 -2.92
N SER A 75 4.17 12.69 -1.68
CA SER A 75 2.81 12.59 -1.15
C SER A 75 2.12 13.94 -1.21
N HIS A 76 0.87 13.90 -1.68
CA HIS A 76 -0.04 15.06 -1.68
C HIS A 76 0.39 16.19 -2.61
N THR A 77 1.39 15.97 -3.47
CA THR A 77 1.89 17.01 -4.37
C THR A 77 1.70 16.68 -5.83
N LEU A 78 1.21 15.47 -6.13
CA LEU A 78 1.10 14.99 -7.51
C LEU A 78 -0.25 15.34 -8.11
N LYS A 79 -0.27 15.52 -9.44
CA LYS A 79 -1.49 15.77 -10.18
C LYS A 79 -1.76 14.59 -11.10
N GLU A 80 -3.03 14.23 -11.22
CA GLU A 80 -3.44 13.22 -12.20
C GLU A 80 -3.44 13.83 -13.59
N THR A 81 -3.13 12.99 -14.57
CA THR A 81 -3.17 13.43 -15.95
C THR A 81 -4.60 13.62 -16.45
N GLY A 82 -5.54 12.93 -15.82
CA GLY A 82 -6.91 12.96 -16.27
C GLY A 82 -7.20 12.01 -17.41
N LEU A 83 -6.23 11.22 -17.83
CA LEU A 83 -6.39 10.28 -18.93
C LEU A 83 -6.56 8.88 -18.37
N GLY A 84 -7.76 8.32 -18.54
CA GLY A 84 -8.01 6.94 -18.15
C GLY A 84 -8.06 6.67 -16.68
N GLU A 85 -8.12 7.70 -15.87
CA GLU A 85 -8.08 7.56 -14.43
C GLU A 85 -9.44 7.68 -13.78
N ARG A 86 -10.46 7.37 -14.49
CA ARG A 86 -11.82 7.47 -13.97
C ARG A 86 -12.37 6.13 -13.56
#